data_620cc290e56aacf7210031d28b942768
#
_entry.id   620cc290e56aacf7210031d28b942768
#
_cell.length_a   1.000
_cell.length_b   1.000
_cell.length_c   1.000
_cell.angle_alpha   90.00
_cell.angle_beta   90.00
_cell.angle_gamma   90.00
#
_symmetry.space_group_name_H-M   'P 1'
#
loop_
_entity.id
_entity.type
_entity.pdbx_description
1 polymer ?
#
loop_
_entity_poly.entity_id
_entity_poly.type
_entity_poly.pdbx_seq_one_letter_code
_entity_poly.pdbx_strand_id
1 'polypeptide(L)'
;MKNVKIRQANEEDSATVARLIYSTELVPEDVWGGTTKEECLKNLEELILTEKSKYNINYITVAERFGKVVGAIVIIPHEELERLSITTDLKVMSNFKGIKDKIWFIIDCIKLMICGECQKGELYISNVATSPSVRGLGVGKLLMDYAQTIAEKDEYYGISLLAKDEEVSRFYKKLNYETKFDKVLLGERFIRMAKCVQ
;
A
#
# COMPACT_ATOMS: atom_id res chain seq x y z
N MET A 1 -0.96 6.50 23.36
CA MET A 1 -2.22 6.20 22.62
C MET A 1 -2.99 5.13 23.37
N LYS A 2 -3.96 5.55 24.20
CA LYS A 2 -4.77 4.58 24.96
C LYS A 2 -5.71 3.85 24.00
N ASN A 3 -5.69 2.50 24.06
CA ASN A 3 -6.63 1.59 23.40
C ASN A 3 -6.50 1.37 21.86
N VAL A 4 -5.31 1.55 21.27
CA VAL A 4 -5.04 1.08 19.90
C VAL A 4 -4.21 -0.20 19.99
N LYS A 5 -4.69 -1.28 19.36
CA LYS A 5 -4.01 -2.57 19.22
C LYS A 5 -3.61 -2.77 17.77
N ILE A 6 -2.38 -3.21 17.54
CA ILE A 6 -1.92 -3.65 16.23
C ILE A 6 -2.05 -5.18 16.15
N ARG A 7 -2.64 -5.68 15.08
CA ARG A 7 -2.78 -7.10 14.82
C ARG A 7 -2.78 -7.41 13.33
N GLN A 8 -2.51 -8.66 12.99
CA GLN A 8 -2.75 -9.17 11.65
C GLN A 8 -4.23 -9.00 11.28
N ALA A 9 -4.50 -8.62 10.04
CA ALA A 9 -5.86 -8.60 9.51
C ALA A 9 -6.42 -10.03 9.38
N ASN A 10 -7.73 -10.18 9.45
CA ASN A 10 -8.45 -11.41 9.16
C ASN A 10 -9.52 -11.16 8.09
N GLU A 11 -10.18 -12.21 7.59
CA GLU A 11 -11.15 -12.11 6.50
C GLU A 11 -12.33 -11.17 6.82
N GLU A 12 -12.75 -11.10 8.09
CA GLU A 12 -13.83 -10.20 8.52
C GLU A 12 -13.47 -8.71 8.39
N ASP A 13 -12.17 -8.41 8.34
CA ASP A 13 -11.68 -7.04 8.15
C ASP A 13 -11.71 -6.59 6.67
N SER A 14 -11.84 -7.53 5.71
CA SER A 14 -11.63 -7.31 4.26
C SER A 14 -12.36 -6.08 3.72
N ALA A 15 -13.65 -5.96 3.97
CA ALA A 15 -14.47 -4.84 3.53
C ALA A 15 -14.04 -3.49 4.15
N THR A 16 -13.56 -3.49 5.40
CA THR A 16 -13.08 -2.27 6.07
C THR A 16 -11.70 -1.89 5.58
N VAL A 17 -10.82 -2.86 5.40
CA VAL A 17 -9.48 -2.69 4.82
C VAL A 17 -9.60 -2.18 3.38
N ALA A 18 -10.49 -2.75 2.56
CA ALA A 18 -10.73 -2.27 1.20
C ALA A 18 -11.11 -0.78 1.18
N ARG A 19 -12.02 -0.34 2.06
CA ARG A 19 -12.38 1.09 2.17
C ARG A 19 -11.22 1.97 2.59
N LEU A 20 -10.36 1.50 3.49
CA LEU A 20 -9.18 2.25 3.93
C LEU A 20 -8.16 2.39 2.79
N ILE A 21 -7.80 1.29 2.13
CA ILE A 21 -6.84 1.28 1.01
C ILE A 21 -7.40 2.10 -0.17
N TYR A 22 -8.67 1.94 -0.52
CA TYR A 22 -9.34 2.74 -1.55
C TYR A 22 -9.13 4.25 -1.33
N SER A 23 -9.15 4.70 -0.08
CA SER A 23 -8.99 6.12 0.26
C SER A 23 -7.56 6.65 0.09
N THR A 24 -6.58 5.81 -0.25
CA THR A 24 -5.19 6.23 -0.49
C THR A 24 -4.98 6.73 -1.92
N GLU A 25 -5.83 6.32 -2.85
CA GLU A 25 -5.69 6.65 -4.27
C GLU A 25 -6.50 7.89 -4.67
N LEU A 26 -6.00 8.61 -5.66
CA LEU A 26 -6.68 9.78 -6.24
C LEU A 26 -7.72 9.37 -7.27
N VAL A 27 -7.40 8.37 -8.08
CA VAL A 27 -8.25 7.80 -9.13
C VAL A 27 -8.29 6.28 -8.95
N PRO A 28 -9.08 5.78 -7.98
CA PRO A 28 -9.13 4.35 -7.66
C PRO A 28 -9.56 3.46 -8.83
N GLU A 29 -10.34 4.02 -9.75
CA GLU A 29 -10.82 3.34 -10.96
C GLU A 29 -9.64 2.90 -11.85
N ASP A 30 -8.58 3.70 -11.94
CA ASP A 30 -7.39 3.41 -12.73
C ASP A 30 -6.52 2.33 -12.07
N VAL A 31 -6.62 2.18 -10.73
CA VAL A 31 -5.78 1.25 -9.94
C VAL A 31 -6.41 -0.14 -9.83
N TRP A 32 -7.71 -0.24 -9.61
CA TRP A 32 -8.39 -1.53 -9.36
C TRP A 32 -9.44 -1.90 -10.40
N GLY A 33 -9.63 -1.04 -11.39
CA GLY A 33 -10.68 -1.20 -12.39
C GLY A 33 -12.08 -1.01 -11.81
N GLY A 34 -13.06 -0.93 -12.68
CA GLY A 34 -14.45 -0.63 -12.32
C GLY A 34 -14.85 0.76 -12.80
N THR A 35 -16.15 1.02 -12.82
CA THR A 35 -16.75 2.27 -13.27
C THR A 35 -17.46 3.00 -12.14
N THR A 36 -17.59 2.35 -11.00
CA THR A 36 -18.20 2.91 -9.79
C THR A 36 -17.35 2.56 -8.56
N LYS A 37 -17.52 3.36 -7.51
CA LYS A 37 -16.87 3.12 -6.23
C LYS A 37 -17.16 1.71 -5.69
N GLU A 38 -18.39 1.26 -5.84
CA GLU A 38 -18.85 -0.06 -5.38
C GLU A 38 -18.12 -1.17 -6.14
N GLU A 39 -17.97 -1.04 -7.47
CA GLU A 39 -17.20 -1.99 -8.28
C GLU A 39 -15.73 -2.02 -7.86
N CYS A 40 -15.09 -0.86 -7.68
CA CYS A 40 -13.69 -0.77 -7.24
C CYS A 40 -13.50 -1.39 -5.85
N LEU A 41 -14.38 -1.11 -4.91
CA LEU A 41 -14.31 -1.68 -3.55
C LEU A 41 -14.47 -3.19 -3.58
N LYS A 42 -15.39 -3.73 -4.39
CA LYS A 42 -15.56 -5.16 -4.59
C LYS A 42 -14.32 -5.80 -5.19
N ASN A 43 -13.76 -5.21 -6.24
CA ASN A 43 -12.54 -5.70 -6.88
C ASN A 43 -11.36 -5.72 -5.89
N LEU A 44 -11.21 -4.67 -5.09
CA LEU A 44 -10.16 -4.60 -4.06
C LEU A 44 -10.39 -5.62 -2.94
N GLU A 45 -11.62 -5.82 -2.50
CA GLU A 45 -11.96 -6.85 -1.50
C GLU A 45 -11.65 -8.26 -2.02
N GLU A 46 -11.95 -8.54 -3.29
CA GLU A 46 -11.56 -9.80 -3.93
C GLU A 46 -10.03 -9.97 -3.96
N LEU A 47 -9.26 -8.91 -4.22
CA LEU A 47 -7.79 -8.96 -4.18
C LEU A 47 -7.28 -9.24 -2.76
N ILE A 48 -7.90 -8.66 -1.72
CA ILE A 48 -7.54 -8.88 -0.31
C ILE A 48 -7.73 -10.35 0.08
N LEU A 49 -8.75 -11.01 -0.45
CA LEU A 49 -9.04 -12.41 -0.19
C LEU A 49 -8.30 -13.38 -1.15
N THR A 50 -7.63 -12.86 -2.18
CA THR A 50 -6.90 -13.68 -3.16
C THR A 50 -5.48 -13.96 -2.65
N GLU A 51 -5.10 -15.24 -2.50
CA GLU A 51 -3.82 -15.71 -1.95
C GLU A 51 -2.60 -15.13 -2.67
N LYS A 52 -2.65 -15.03 -3.99
CA LYS A 52 -1.54 -14.57 -4.84
C LYS A 52 -1.65 -13.09 -5.20
N SER A 53 -2.17 -12.25 -4.31
CA SER A 53 -2.29 -10.81 -4.51
C SER A 53 -1.33 -10.05 -3.61
N LYS A 54 -0.77 -8.94 -4.09
CA LYS A 54 0.00 -8.00 -3.24
C LYS A 54 -0.85 -7.37 -2.14
N TYR A 55 -2.19 -7.41 -2.29
CA TYR A 55 -3.14 -6.99 -1.28
C TYR A 55 -3.65 -8.13 -0.41
N ASN A 56 -3.09 -9.36 -0.54
CA ASN A 56 -3.57 -10.49 0.26
C ASN A 56 -3.54 -10.18 1.75
N ILE A 57 -4.56 -10.68 2.45
CA ILE A 57 -4.76 -10.46 3.89
C ILE A 57 -3.52 -10.79 4.75
N ASN A 58 -2.68 -11.73 4.30
CA ASN A 58 -1.46 -12.11 5.00
C ASN A 58 -0.37 -11.02 4.97
N TYR A 59 -0.47 -10.05 4.08
CA TYR A 59 0.42 -8.88 4.03
C TYR A 59 -0.17 -7.65 4.71
N ILE A 60 -1.35 -7.77 5.33
CA ILE A 60 -2.08 -6.64 5.89
C ILE A 60 -2.11 -6.70 7.41
N THR A 61 -1.62 -5.64 8.02
CA THR A 61 -1.73 -5.40 9.46
C THR A 61 -2.71 -4.27 9.71
N VAL A 62 -3.55 -4.41 10.72
CA VAL A 62 -4.56 -3.40 11.08
C VAL A 62 -4.31 -2.79 12.45
N ALA A 63 -4.69 -1.53 12.58
CA ALA A 63 -4.84 -0.84 13.85
C ALA A 63 -6.30 -0.90 14.26
N GLU A 64 -6.56 -1.53 15.40
CA GLU A 64 -7.90 -1.69 15.98
C GLU A 64 -8.05 -0.76 17.19
N ARG A 65 -9.19 -0.07 17.29
CA ARG A 65 -9.54 0.77 18.42
C ARG A 65 -10.99 0.52 18.82
N PHE A 66 -11.20 0.15 20.08
CA PHE A 66 -12.55 -0.19 20.60
C PHE A 66 -13.29 -1.24 19.75
N GLY A 67 -12.59 -2.29 19.31
CA GLY A 67 -13.14 -3.36 18.48
C GLY A 67 -13.41 -2.98 17.01
N LYS A 68 -12.95 -1.79 16.55
CA LYS A 68 -13.11 -1.34 15.17
C LYS A 68 -11.77 -1.12 14.51
N VAL A 69 -11.59 -1.59 13.28
CA VAL A 69 -10.45 -1.30 12.45
C VAL A 69 -10.47 0.18 12.06
N VAL A 70 -9.41 0.90 12.42
CA VAL A 70 -9.25 2.35 12.19
C VAL A 70 -8.03 2.71 11.35
N GLY A 71 -7.21 1.72 10.98
CA GLY A 71 -6.09 1.89 10.09
C GLY A 71 -5.61 0.55 9.54
N ALA A 72 -4.93 0.58 8.42
CA ALA A 72 -4.33 -0.59 7.78
C ALA A 72 -2.98 -0.22 7.15
N ILE A 73 -2.07 -1.18 7.12
CA ILE A 73 -0.80 -1.11 6.41
C ILE A 73 -0.59 -2.40 5.62
N VAL A 74 -0.15 -2.27 4.37
CA VAL A 74 0.23 -3.39 3.50
C VAL A 74 1.74 -3.45 3.43
N ILE A 75 2.32 -4.57 3.90
CA ILE A 75 3.76 -4.77 4.04
C ILE A 75 4.16 -6.00 3.24
N ILE A 76 5.06 -5.84 2.28
CA ILE A 76 5.43 -6.89 1.33
C ILE A 76 6.95 -7.07 1.33
N PRO A 77 7.49 -8.29 1.55
CA PRO A 77 8.89 -8.60 1.32
C PRO A 77 9.30 -8.34 -0.13
N HIS A 78 10.49 -7.79 -0.36
CA HIS A 78 11.01 -7.57 -1.70
C HIS A 78 10.94 -8.83 -2.57
N GLU A 79 11.27 -9.98 -2.00
CA GLU A 79 11.34 -11.27 -2.67
C GLU A 79 9.99 -11.73 -3.24
N GLU A 80 8.89 -11.24 -2.63
CA GLU A 80 7.52 -11.56 -3.02
C GLU A 80 6.91 -10.50 -3.95
N LEU A 81 7.45 -9.25 -3.93
CA LEU A 81 6.82 -8.09 -4.54
C LEU A 81 6.60 -8.27 -6.04
N GLU A 82 7.62 -8.69 -6.79
CA GLU A 82 7.52 -8.86 -8.25
C GLU A 82 6.45 -9.90 -8.62
N ARG A 83 6.52 -11.07 -8.00
CA ARG A 83 5.58 -12.17 -8.25
C ARG A 83 4.14 -11.77 -7.92
N LEU A 84 3.95 -11.13 -6.77
CA LEU A 84 2.63 -10.68 -6.31
C LEU A 84 2.10 -9.53 -7.17
N SER A 85 2.95 -8.60 -7.62
CA SER A 85 2.55 -7.52 -8.51
C SER A 85 2.05 -8.09 -9.84
N ILE A 86 2.80 -8.96 -10.50
CA ILE A 86 2.38 -9.56 -11.78
C ILE A 86 1.02 -10.27 -11.65
N THR A 87 0.83 -11.08 -10.61
CA THR A 87 -0.45 -11.80 -10.44
C THR A 87 -1.61 -10.86 -10.08
N THR A 88 -1.35 -9.83 -9.29
CA THR A 88 -2.33 -8.79 -8.98
C THR A 88 -2.72 -8.02 -10.24
N ASP A 89 -1.74 -7.57 -11.03
CA ASP A 89 -1.95 -6.75 -12.21
C ASP A 89 -2.73 -7.51 -13.30
N LEU A 90 -2.47 -8.81 -13.46
CA LEU A 90 -3.27 -9.67 -14.34
C LEU A 90 -4.73 -9.77 -13.89
N LYS A 91 -4.97 -9.88 -12.59
CA LYS A 91 -6.33 -9.92 -12.02
C LYS A 91 -7.02 -8.56 -12.21
N VAL A 92 -6.35 -7.45 -11.89
CA VAL A 92 -6.86 -6.09 -12.07
C VAL A 92 -7.16 -5.81 -13.54
N MET A 93 -6.26 -6.19 -14.45
CA MET A 93 -6.47 -6.00 -15.89
C MET A 93 -7.76 -6.68 -16.40
N SER A 94 -8.18 -7.79 -15.78
CA SER A 94 -9.44 -8.46 -16.10
C SER A 94 -10.68 -7.63 -15.71
N ASN A 95 -10.56 -6.69 -14.78
CA ASN A 95 -11.65 -5.85 -14.31
C ASN A 95 -11.94 -4.66 -15.25
N PHE A 96 -10.98 -4.28 -16.11
CA PHE A 96 -11.18 -3.21 -17.09
C PHE A 96 -12.00 -3.71 -18.28
N LYS A 97 -13.06 -2.98 -18.63
CA LYS A 97 -13.93 -3.27 -19.78
C LYS A 97 -13.37 -2.70 -21.07
N GLY A 98 -12.73 -1.52 -21.01
CA GLY A 98 -12.22 -0.77 -22.16
C GLY A 98 -10.79 -1.19 -22.55
N ILE A 99 -10.52 -1.30 -23.86
CA ILE A 99 -9.14 -1.56 -24.35
C ILE A 99 -8.18 -0.40 -24.01
N LYS A 100 -8.68 0.84 -24.02
CA LYS A 100 -7.90 2.01 -23.67
C LYS A 100 -7.44 1.95 -22.21
N ASP A 101 -8.35 1.60 -21.30
CA ASP A 101 -8.07 1.51 -19.87
C ASP A 101 -7.01 0.45 -19.59
N LYS A 102 -7.11 -0.70 -20.28
CA LYS A 102 -6.08 -1.76 -20.22
C LYS A 102 -4.70 -1.28 -20.69
N ILE A 103 -4.66 -0.49 -21.77
CA ILE A 103 -3.39 0.03 -22.30
C ILE A 103 -2.78 1.03 -21.29
N TRP A 104 -3.58 1.93 -20.72
CA TRP A 104 -3.09 2.89 -19.73
C TRP A 104 -2.62 2.18 -18.47
N PHE A 105 -3.37 1.20 -17.98
CA PHE A 105 -2.95 0.39 -16.83
C PHE A 105 -1.60 -0.32 -17.07
N ILE A 106 -1.38 -0.90 -18.26
CA ILE A 106 -0.08 -1.50 -18.62
C ILE A 106 1.03 -0.47 -18.61
N ILE A 107 0.77 0.75 -19.13
CA ILE A 107 1.75 1.84 -19.11
C ILE A 107 2.11 2.19 -17.66
N ASP A 108 1.15 2.23 -16.74
CA ASP A 108 1.39 2.55 -15.33
C ASP A 108 2.17 1.44 -14.63
N CYS A 109 1.87 0.16 -14.91
CA CYS A 109 2.68 -0.96 -14.43
C CYS A 109 4.15 -0.85 -14.90
N ILE A 110 4.37 -0.48 -16.17
CA ILE A 110 5.72 -0.27 -16.73
C ILE A 110 6.43 0.90 -16.04
N LYS A 111 5.74 2.01 -15.76
CA LYS A 111 6.31 3.15 -15.02
C LYS A 111 6.79 2.72 -13.62
N LEU A 112 5.96 1.99 -12.87
CA LEU A 112 6.30 1.47 -11.55
C LEU A 112 7.52 0.55 -11.61
N MET A 113 7.57 -0.36 -12.58
CA MET A 113 8.71 -1.25 -12.80
C MET A 113 10.00 -0.48 -13.10
N ILE A 114 9.93 0.58 -13.93
CA ILE A 114 11.10 1.43 -14.24
C ILE A 114 11.55 2.25 -13.02
N CYS A 115 10.61 2.73 -12.21
CA CYS A 115 10.91 3.46 -10.99
C CYS A 115 11.62 2.61 -9.94
N GLY A 116 11.31 1.31 -9.87
CA GLY A 116 11.86 0.43 -8.86
C GLY A 116 11.36 0.80 -7.47
N GLU A 117 10.20 0.30 -7.10
CA GLU A 117 9.53 0.62 -5.82
C GLU A 117 10.33 0.19 -4.60
N CYS A 118 11.06 -0.93 -4.71
CA CYS A 118 11.76 -1.59 -3.63
C CYS A 118 13.12 -2.13 -4.11
N GLN A 119 14.10 -2.20 -3.23
CA GLN A 119 15.41 -2.82 -3.53
C GLN A 119 15.55 -4.14 -2.77
N LYS A 120 16.46 -5.00 -3.27
CA LYS A 120 16.75 -6.29 -2.64
C LYS A 120 17.13 -6.09 -1.16
N GLY A 121 16.47 -6.86 -0.28
CA GLY A 121 16.66 -6.79 1.17
C GLY A 121 15.90 -5.67 1.87
N GLU A 122 15.03 -4.94 1.16
CA GLU A 122 14.09 -4.00 1.77
C GLU A 122 12.72 -4.66 2.00
N LEU A 123 12.02 -4.15 2.99
CA LEU A 123 10.61 -4.39 3.20
C LEU A 123 9.82 -3.26 2.53
N TYR A 124 8.89 -3.60 1.66
CA TYR A 124 8.09 -2.61 0.92
C TYR A 124 6.77 -2.31 1.61
N ILE A 125 6.47 -1.04 1.81
CA ILE A 125 5.17 -0.57 2.26
C ILE A 125 4.37 -0.08 1.05
N SER A 126 3.40 -0.88 0.63
CA SER A 126 2.54 -0.55 -0.51
C SER A 126 1.51 0.52 -0.15
N ASN A 127 0.81 0.37 0.98
CA ASN A 127 -0.23 1.30 1.40
C ASN A 127 -0.21 1.50 2.92
N VAL A 128 -0.47 2.72 3.35
CA VAL A 128 -0.80 3.07 4.74
C VAL A 128 -2.04 3.95 4.75
N ALA A 129 -3.06 3.50 5.41
CA ALA A 129 -4.33 4.21 5.49
C ALA A 129 -4.84 4.32 6.92
N THR A 130 -5.44 5.44 7.27
CA THR A 130 -6.10 5.64 8.56
C THR A 130 -7.46 6.30 8.39
N SER A 131 -8.44 5.86 9.17
CA SER A 131 -9.76 6.48 9.21
C SER A 131 -9.65 7.98 9.53
N PRO A 132 -10.46 8.84 8.89
CA PRO A 132 -10.50 10.27 9.23
C PRO A 132 -10.73 10.53 10.72
N SER A 133 -11.48 9.66 11.40
CA SER A 133 -11.80 9.77 12.83
C SER A 133 -10.60 9.65 13.78
N VAL A 134 -9.47 9.14 13.30
CA VAL A 134 -8.24 8.96 14.09
C VAL A 134 -7.04 9.72 13.53
N ARG A 135 -7.25 10.58 12.55
CA ARG A 135 -6.18 11.45 12.03
C ARG A 135 -5.66 12.36 13.12
N GLY A 136 -4.35 12.60 13.13
CA GLY A 136 -3.68 13.38 14.18
C GLY A 136 -3.47 12.64 15.50
N LEU A 137 -4.08 11.46 15.70
CA LEU A 137 -3.89 10.65 16.90
C LEU A 137 -2.67 9.70 16.85
N GLY A 138 -1.83 9.79 15.81
CA GLY A 138 -0.60 9.02 15.68
C GLY A 138 -0.77 7.56 15.24
N VAL A 139 -1.97 7.15 14.78
CA VAL A 139 -2.22 5.76 14.34
C VAL A 139 -1.35 5.39 13.15
N GLY A 140 -1.17 6.30 12.18
CA GLY A 140 -0.26 6.07 11.04
C GLY A 140 1.19 5.86 11.49
N LYS A 141 1.67 6.66 12.47
CA LYS A 141 3.01 6.44 13.05
C LYS A 141 3.11 5.06 13.70
N LEU A 142 2.10 4.63 14.45
CA LEU A 142 2.09 3.32 15.12
C LEU A 142 2.18 2.16 14.12
N LEU A 143 1.48 2.25 12.96
CA LEU A 143 1.57 1.27 11.89
C LEU A 143 2.97 1.25 11.26
N MET A 144 3.59 2.42 11.06
CA MET A 144 4.97 2.52 10.54
C MET A 144 6.01 1.99 11.53
N ASP A 145 5.84 2.28 12.83
CA ASP A 145 6.71 1.74 13.89
C ASP A 145 6.61 0.19 13.94
N TYR A 146 5.41 -0.36 13.71
CA TYR A 146 5.22 -1.82 13.61
C TYR A 146 5.95 -2.41 12.39
N ALA A 147 5.88 -1.77 11.23
CA ALA A 147 6.63 -2.20 10.05
C ALA A 147 8.15 -2.19 10.31
N GLN A 148 8.66 -1.21 11.07
CA GLN A 148 10.05 -1.19 11.49
C GLN A 148 10.39 -2.38 12.39
N THR A 149 9.53 -2.73 13.34
CA THR A 149 9.74 -3.91 14.20
C THR A 149 9.81 -5.22 13.39
N ILE A 150 8.99 -5.34 12.34
CA ILE A 150 9.07 -6.49 11.42
C ILE A 150 10.41 -6.48 10.69
N ALA A 151 10.82 -5.35 10.12
CA ALA A 151 12.06 -5.24 9.38
C ALA A 151 13.29 -5.55 10.25
N GLU A 152 13.31 -5.09 11.49
CA GLU A 152 14.37 -5.40 12.48
C GLU A 152 14.41 -6.89 12.83
N LYS A 153 13.24 -7.49 13.09
CA LYS A 153 13.11 -8.90 13.49
C LYS A 153 13.52 -9.85 12.36
N ASP A 154 13.14 -9.53 11.13
CA ASP A 154 13.33 -10.38 9.96
C ASP A 154 14.59 -9.98 9.16
N GLU A 155 15.47 -9.15 9.76
CA GLU A 155 16.80 -8.75 9.28
C GLU A 155 16.81 -8.04 7.91
N TYR A 156 15.74 -7.30 7.58
CA TYR A 156 15.76 -6.39 6.43
C TYR A 156 16.66 -5.19 6.73
N TYR A 157 17.48 -4.78 5.74
CA TYR A 157 18.35 -3.61 5.93
C TYR A 157 17.61 -2.27 5.82
N GLY A 158 16.42 -2.26 5.25
CA GLY A 158 15.65 -1.03 5.05
C GLY A 158 14.17 -1.26 4.80
N ILE A 159 13.43 -0.18 4.83
CA ILE A 159 12.01 -0.12 4.51
C ILE A 159 11.83 0.95 3.44
N SER A 160 11.12 0.62 2.35
CA SER A 160 10.82 1.54 1.26
C SER A 160 9.34 1.70 0.98
N LEU A 161 8.99 2.80 0.33
CA LEU A 161 7.63 3.15 -0.09
C LEU A 161 7.66 4.17 -1.22
N LEU A 162 6.53 4.33 -1.90
CA LEU A 162 6.25 5.46 -2.78
C LEU A 162 5.31 6.45 -2.09
N ALA A 163 5.75 7.71 -1.96
CA ALA A 163 4.89 8.79 -1.50
C ALA A 163 4.17 9.40 -2.70
N LYS A 164 2.84 9.51 -2.63
CA LYS A 164 2.00 10.00 -3.72
C LYS A 164 2.16 11.50 -4.00
N ASP A 165 2.56 12.27 -3.00
CA ASP A 165 2.73 13.72 -3.09
C ASP A 165 3.70 14.25 -2.04
N GLU A 166 3.97 15.56 -2.11
CA GLU A 166 4.88 16.26 -1.20
C GLU A 166 4.36 16.32 0.24
N GLU A 167 3.04 16.37 0.45
CA GLU A 167 2.45 16.39 1.79
C GLU A 167 2.68 15.07 2.51
N VAL A 168 2.42 13.98 1.81
CA VAL A 168 2.67 12.61 2.30
C VAL A 168 4.18 12.37 2.50
N SER A 169 5.02 12.86 1.59
CA SER A 169 6.49 12.81 1.75
C SER A 169 6.95 13.50 3.04
N ARG A 170 6.39 14.66 3.40
CA ARG A 170 6.70 15.35 4.66
C ARG A 170 6.33 14.53 5.91
N PHE A 171 5.26 13.74 5.85
CA PHE A 171 4.92 12.81 6.92
C PHE A 171 5.99 11.75 7.10
N TYR A 172 6.47 11.13 6.03
CA TYR A 172 7.51 10.10 6.10
C TYR A 172 8.88 10.68 6.48
N LYS A 173 9.23 11.90 6.04
CA LYS A 173 10.45 12.60 6.50
C LYS A 173 10.50 12.77 8.02
N LYS A 174 9.36 13.04 8.68
CA LYS A 174 9.25 13.10 10.15
C LYS A 174 9.46 11.74 10.84
N LEU A 175 9.38 10.64 10.09
CA LEU A 175 9.65 9.27 10.55
C LEU A 175 11.05 8.79 10.14
N ASN A 176 11.93 9.71 9.72
CA ASN A 176 13.31 9.49 9.26
C ASN A 176 13.41 8.68 7.95
N TYR A 177 12.39 8.76 7.08
CA TYR A 177 12.51 8.30 5.69
C TYR A 177 13.19 9.38 4.85
N GLU A 178 14.14 8.96 4.03
CA GLU A 178 14.86 9.82 3.08
C GLU A 178 14.31 9.64 1.68
N THR A 179 14.25 10.73 0.91
CA THR A 179 13.94 10.65 -0.52
C THR A 179 15.12 10.04 -1.28
N LYS A 180 14.92 8.90 -1.90
CA LYS A 180 15.93 8.21 -2.72
C LYS A 180 15.89 8.67 -4.18
N PHE A 181 14.68 8.93 -4.69
CA PHE A 181 14.49 9.68 -5.93
C PHE A 181 13.14 10.42 -5.92
N ASP A 182 13.06 11.43 -6.77
CA ASP A 182 11.88 12.21 -7.07
C ASP A 182 11.89 12.48 -8.58
N LYS A 183 11.05 11.77 -9.32
CA LYS A 183 11.09 11.75 -10.79
C LYS A 183 9.69 11.89 -11.37
N VAL A 184 9.60 12.51 -12.53
CA VAL A 184 8.37 12.57 -13.32
C VAL A 184 8.53 11.66 -14.54
N LEU A 185 7.64 10.67 -14.69
CA LEU A 185 7.58 9.78 -15.85
C LEU A 185 6.21 9.91 -16.51
N LEU A 186 6.19 10.31 -17.77
CA LEU A 186 4.98 10.49 -18.58
C LEU A 186 3.90 11.34 -17.87
N GLY A 187 4.35 12.41 -17.17
CA GLY A 187 3.45 13.35 -16.48
C GLY A 187 3.08 12.97 -15.05
N GLU A 188 3.46 11.80 -14.57
CA GLU A 188 3.20 11.34 -13.21
C GLU A 188 4.47 11.40 -12.35
N ARG A 189 4.35 11.91 -11.12
CA ARG A 189 5.48 12.08 -10.19
C ARG A 189 5.58 10.87 -9.27
N PHE A 190 6.79 10.34 -9.16
CA PHE A 190 7.14 9.22 -8.28
C PHE A 190 8.20 9.67 -7.27
N ILE A 191 7.85 9.60 -5.99
CA ILE A 191 8.74 9.96 -4.88
C ILE A 191 9.02 8.67 -4.09
N ARG A 192 10.15 8.01 -4.40
CA ARG A 192 10.57 6.85 -3.62
C ARG A 192 11.28 7.32 -2.37
N MET A 193 10.84 6.81 -1.25
CA MET A 193 11.45 7.06 0.05
C MET A 193 11.88 5.75 0.70
N ALA A 194 12.99 5.79 1.43
CA ALA A 194 13.46 4.64 2.18
C ALA A 194 14.08 5.07 3.51
N LYS A 195 14.06 4.15 4.46
CA LYS A 195 14.67 4.27 5.78
C LYS A 195 15.54 3.05 6.03
N CYS A 196 16.81 3.26 6.41
CA CYS A 196 17.66 2.16 6.88
C CYS A 196 17.15 1.66 8.23
N VAL A 197 17.19 0.35 8.40
CA VAL A 197 16.94 -0.35 9.65
C VAL A 197 18.30 -0.87 10.14
N GLN A 198 18.69 -0.44 11.33
CA GLN A 198 19.97 -0.82 11.95
C GLN A 198 19.75 -1.98 12.92
#